data_ee92e9c4f43a9f9d947b4702807c9430
#
_entry.id   ee92e9c4f43a9f9d947b4702807c9430
#
_cell.length_a   1.000
_cell.length_b   1.000
_cell.length_c   1.000
_cell.angle_alpha   90.00
_cell.angle_beta   90.00
_cell.angle_gamma   90.00
#
_symmetry.space_group_name_H-M   'P 1'
#
loop_
_entity.id
_entity.type
_entity.pdbx_description
1 polymer ?
#
loop_
_entity_poly.entity_id
_entity_poly.type
_entity_poly.pdbx_seq_one_letter_code
_entity_poly.pdbx_strand_id
1 'polypeptide(L)'
;MFRAFWTWLPFASGTHRAFDEPFAFAHNRWFFDKSVWQKMFRTMSSCGFNAIVLANTHPFPFLVDLPAYPDARVVSEEDLRGCQRMCHWILETAIEYEIAPYLLFFSIYYPAPMLESRAGLRQAQDGRGAYSPTDFALEYTHYCVRELLQTYPELAGIFVDAGESVADGRAQFVQRAVVDALDSVRPDAALFVRGWCADPSEFVPNIRRRGGKQVSYSVKYTWEHLVDANPDPMFTRWVESAGAPSVAAEFWISNFEPWTSFSYDTVEGILENLTDLGCAGFSLHPLSLYEWPGTSDTNFKYQFQRDLVWYSVWGGTGLDRLLDQGRPRWLLRNQRLLSGFQAGSRIMELLALYFAGDRQNQWHPQFCSIRDYDGRPPHLLSVEDMLHLDDQPVFLGRDWWHEITGDRVVHLAEYVASGTPENAYGPDELIEELADLAEQAVSAGEKGMRSASGEKELPSFARDAFCMGRLGEFYLERLRAALAHARGDDTEALEHMSRALGLYRDIRAVDRSHRGPFRVITGRCALICDWLDVIQALEAEYADASQGEFKRGTN
;
A
#
# COMPACT_ATOMS: atom_id res chain seq x y z
N MET A 1 22.71 4.39 1.14
CA MET A 1 21.35 4.07 1.59
C MET A 1 20.66 3.25 0.50
N PHE A 2 20.06 2.12 0.85
CA PHE A 2 19.23 1.29 -0.03
C PHE A 2 17.91 2.01 -0.33
N ARG A 3 17.55 2.18 -1.61
CA ARG A 3 16.32 2.84 -2.05
C ARG A 3 15.69 1.99 -3.14
N ALA A 4 14.74 1.14 -2.75
CA ALA A 4 14.11 0.21 -3.66
C ALA A 4 12.68 0.64 -4.00
N PHE A 5 12.28 0.40 -5.24
CA PHE A 5 10.87 0.41 -5.62
C PHE A 5 10.41 -1.01 -5.92
N TRP A 6 9.13 -1.27 -5.70
CA TRP A 6 8.54 -2.57 -5.98
C TRP A 6 7.81 -2.56 -7.31
N THR A 7 7.76 -3.71 -7.94
CA THR A 7 6.82 -4.00 -9.02
C THR A 7 6.33 -5.43 -8.88
N TRP A 8 5.01 -5.61 -8.98
CA TRP A 8 4.42 -6.93 -8.94
C TRP A 8 4.50 -7.58 -10.31
N LEU A 9 5.05 -8.78 -10.38
CA LEU A 9 5.08 -9.58 -11.59
C LEU A 9 3.69 -10.17 -11.86
N PRO A 10 3.23 -10.17 -13.12
CA PRO A 10 1.89 -10.62 -13.49
C PRO A 10 1.82 -12.15 -13.60
N PHE A 11 2.15 -12.84 -12.51
CA PHE A 11 2.17 -14.30 -12.44
C PHE A 11 1.21 -14.79 -11.39
N ALA A 12 0.10 -15.39 -11.80
CA ALA A 12 -0.87 -16.02 -10.92
C ALA A 12 -0.69 -17.53 -10.96
N SER A 13 -0.27 -18.11 -9.85
CA SER A 13 -0.09 -19.57 -9.73
C SER A 13 -1.39 -20.32 -9.39
N GLY A 14 -2.51 -19.61 -9.21
CA GLY A 14 -3.83 -20.16 -8.89
C GLY A 14 -4.01 -20.50 -7.40
N THR A 15 -3.14 -19.99 -6.53
CA THR A 15 -3.15 -20.32 -5.10
C THR A 15 -3.72 -19.24 -4.21
N HIS A 16 -3.81 -18.00 -4.71
CA HIS A 16 -4.29 -16.85 -3.95
C HIS A 16 -5.34 -16.08 -4.75
N ARG A 17 -6.62 -16.43 -4.58
CA ARG A 17 -7.73 -15.92 -5.41
C ARG A 17 -7.86 -14.39 -5.45
N ALA A 18 -7.51 -13.69 -4.37
CA ALA A 18 -7.64 -12.24 -4.30
C ALA A 18 -6.62 -11.48 -5.16
N PHE A 19 -5.43 -12.08 -5.37
CA PHE A 19 -4.35 -11.49 -6.16
C PHE A 19 -4.23 -12.09 -7.57
N ASP A 20 -4.93 -13.19 -7.85
CA ASP A 20 -4.72 -13.97 -9.07
C ASP A 20 -5.32 -13.30 -10.32
N GLU A 21 -6.51 -12.67 -10.23
CA GLU A 21 -7.16 -12.08 -11.41
C GLU A 21 -6.43 -10.84 -11.97
N PRO A 22 -6.02 -9.85 -11.15
CA PRO A 22 -5.29 -8.69 -11.65
C PRO A 22 -3.93 -9.05 -12.25
N PHE A 23 -3.30 -10.14 -11.78
CA PHE A 23 -1.97 -10.57 -12.19
C PHE A 23 -1.98 -11.75 -13.16
N ALA A 24 -3.14 -12.15 -13.68
CA ALA A 24 -3.19 -13.25 -14.64
C ALA A 24 -2.30 -12.97 -15.85
N PHE A 25 -1.38 -13.87 -16.11
CA PHE A 25 -0.40 -13.82 -17.20
C PHE A 25 -1.02 -13.49 -18.56
N ALA A 26 -2.20 -14.05 -18.85
CA ALA A 26 -2.92 -13.83 -20.09
C ALA A 26 -3.38 -12.36 -20.28
N HIS A 27 -3.62 -11.64 -19.18
CA HIS A 27 -4.17 -10.28 -19.21
C HIS A 27 -3.10 -9.20 -19.09
N ASN A 28 -1.90 -9.53 -18.62
CA ASN A 28 -0.84 -8.57 -18.30
C ASN A 28 0.35 -8.67 -19.26
N ARG A 29 0.12 -8.39 -20.53
CA ARG A 29 1.14 -8.45 -21.60
C ARG A 29 2.27 -7.43 -21.44
N TRP A 30 2.12 -6.44 -20.58
CA TRP A 30 3.14 -5.42 -20.34
C TRP A 30 4.48 -6.01 -19.88
N PHE A 31 4.46 -7.18 -19.23
CA PHE A 31 5.68 -7.86 -18.80
C PHE A 31 6.67 -8.07 -19.96
N PHE A 32 6.17 -8.35 -21.16
CA PHE A 32 6.97 -8.57 -22.38
C PHE A 32 7.27 -7.29 -23.17
N ASP A 33 6.74 -6.13 -22.74
CA ASP A 33 7.02 -4.86 -23.41
C ASP A 33 8.30 -4.23 -22.83
N LYS A 34 9.41 -4.47 -23.53
CA LYS A 34 10.72 -3.90 -23.18
C LYS A 34 10.68 -2.38 -23.00
N SER A 35 9.83 -1.69 -23.75
CA SER A 35 9.73 -0.22 -23.68
C SER A 35 9.14 0.27 -22.35
N VAL A 36 8.27 -0.52 -21.73
CA VAL A 36 7.72 -0.22 -20.37
C VAL A 36 8.84 -0.26 -19.36
N TRP A 37 9.61 -1.35 -19.33
CA TRP A 37 10.72 -1.55 -18.41
C TRP A 37 11.81 -0.48 -18.55
N GLN A 38 12.24 -0.18 -19.77
CA GLN A 38 13.24 0.86 -20.01
C GLN A 38 12.78 2.25 -19.53
N LYS A 39 11.49 2.59 -19.75
CA LYS A 39 10.94 3.85 -19.26
C LYS A 39 10.87 3.88 -17.75
N MET A 40 10.44 2.78 -17.14
CA MET A 40 10.36 2.64 -15.69
C MET A 40 11.74 2.77 -15.05
N PHE A 41 12.73 2.00 -15.50
CA PHE A 41 14.10 2.08 -14.97
C PHE A 41 14.70 3.47 -15.12
N ARG A 42 14.53 4.09 -16.29
CA ARG A 42 14.98 5.48 -16.50
C ARG A 42 14.33 6.45 -15.53
N THR A 43 13.02 6.32 -15.31
CA THR A 43 12.29 7.16 -14.37
C THR A 43 12.79 6.95 -12.95
N MET A 44 12.87 5.70 -12.49
CA MET A 44 13.27 5.39 -11.12
C MET A 44 14.74 5.75 -10.83
N SER A 45 15.65 5.44 -11.75
CA SER A 45 17.04 5.87 -11.64
C SER A 45 17.17 7.40 -11.57
N SER A 46 16.43 8.14 -12.41
CA SER A 46 16.40 9.60 -12.36
C SER A 46 15.84 10.17 -11.05
N CYS A 47 14.96 9.44 -10.37
CA CYS A 47 14.45 9.79 -9.05
C CYS A 47 15.39 9.38 -7.89
N GLY A 48 16.50 8.69 -8.17
CA GLY A 48 17.49 8.31 -7.15
C GLY A 48 17.28 6.93 -6.54
N PHE A 49 16.39 6.10 -7.10
CA PHE A 49 16.27 4.69 -6.72
C PHE A 49 17.46 3.89 -7.27
N ASN A 50 17.99 2.99 -6.46
CA ASN A 50 19.15 2.15 -6.78
C ASN A 50 18.87 0.64 -6.67
N ALA A 51 17.61 0.26 -6.41
CA ALA A 51 17.19 -1.13 -6.37
C ALA A 51 15.75 -1.29 -6.86
N ILE A 52 15.44 -2.48 -7.38
CA ILE A 52 14.08 -2.93 -7.70
C ILE A 52 13.80 -4.24 -6.99
N VAL A 53 12.58 -4.36 -6.45
CA VAL A 53 12.05 -5.62 -5.92
C VAL A 53 10.97 -6.14 -6.86
N LEU A 54 11.28 -7.21 -7.59
CA LEU A 54 10.35 -7.95 -8.43
C LEU A 54 9.54 -8.88 -7.53
N ALA A 55 8.31 -8.48 -7.19
CA ALA A 55 7.51 -9.19 -6.20
C ALA A 55 6.51 -10.15 -6.86
N ASN A 56 6.35 -11.30 -6.28
CA ASN A 56 5.28 -12.25 -6.61
C ASN A 56 5.07 -13.23 -5.45
N THR A 57 3.86 -13.73 -5.28
CA THR A 57 3.59 -14.72 -4.23
C THR A 57 4.32 -16.04 -4.50
N HIS A 58 4.33 -16.51 -5.76
CA HIS A 58 4.96 -17.77 -6.13
C HIS A 58 5.51 -17.73 -7.57
N PRO A 59 6.66 -17.07 -7.82
CA PRO A 59 7.16 -16.82 -9.17
C PRO A 59 7.81 -18.03 -9.83
N PHE A 60 8.19 -19.05 -9.05
CA PHE A 60 9.05 -20.13 -9.52
C PHE A 60 8.54 -20.86 -10.76
N PRO A 61 7.24 -21.26 -10.87
CA PRO A 61 6.74 -21.98 -12.04
C PRO A 61 6.77 -21.19 -13.34
N PHE A 62 6.96 -19.87 -13.25
CA PHE A 62 7.04 -18.96 -14.40
C PHE A 62 8.47 -18.58 -14.76
N LEU A 63 9.41 -18.70 -13.83
CA LEU A 63 10.77 -18.20 -13.98
C LEU A 63 11.83 -19.29 -14.07
N VAL A 64 11.58 -20.49 -13.52
CA VAL A 64 12.56 -21.56 -13.50
C VAL A 64 11.97 -22.88 -13.98
N ASP A 65 12.79 -23.71 -14.62
CA ASP A 65 12.41 -25.10 -14.89
C ASP A 65 12.54 -25.93 -13.62
N LEU A 66 11.50 -26.70 -13.31
CA LEU A 66 11.43 -27.52 -12.08
C LEU A 66 11.28 -29.01 -12.43
N PRO A 67 12.28 -29.64 -13.06
CA PRO A 67 12.18 -31.04 -13.51
C PRO A 67 11.93 -32.05 -12.39
N ALA A 68 12.35 -31.74 -11.15
CA ALA A 68 12.05 -32.57 -9.98
C ALA A 68 10.57 -32.49 -9.55
N TYR A 69 9.85 -31.49 -9.99
CA TYR A 69 8.44 -31.22 -9.64
C TYR A 69 7.62 -30.89 -10.91
N PRO A 70 7.40 -31.86 -11.81
CA PRO A 70 6.70 -31.60 -13.06
C PRO A 70 5.25 -31.14 -12.87
N ASP A 71 4.65 -31.50 -11.74
CA ASP A 71 3.33 -31.04 -11.30
C ASP A 71 3.31 -29.58 -10.78
N ALA A 72 4.47 -28.91 -10.68
CA ALA A 72 4.52 -27.48 -10.42
C ALA A 72 4.31 -26.62 -11.68
N ARG A 73 4.28 -27.21 -12.86
CA ARG A 73 4.17 -26.47 -14.13
C ARG A 73 2.78 -25.86 -14.31
N VAL A 74 2.72 -24.54 -14.51
CA VAL A 74 1.48 -23.76 -14.71
C VAL A 74 1.39 -23.11 -16.10
N VAL A 75 2.50 -23.10 -16.85
CA VAL A 75 2.59 -22.55 -18.20
C VAL A 75 3.19 -23.55 -19.16
N SER A 76 3.02 -23.34 -20.46
CA SER A 76 3.69 -24.14 -21.48
C SER A 76 5.22 -23.99 -21.40
N GLU A 77 5.95 -24.95 -21.98
CA GLU A 77 7.41 -24.86 -22.06
C GLU A 77 7.87 -23.64 -22.88
N GLU A 78 7.12 -23.29 -23.91
CA GLU A 78 7.38 -22.11 -24.73
C GLU A 78 7.20 -20.81 -23.94
N ASP A 79 6.12 -20.68 -23.17
CA ASP A 79 5.85 -19.54 -22.29
C ASP A 79 6.91 -19.43 -21.20
N LEU A 80 7.27 -20.55 -20.56
CA LEU A 80 8.34 -20.56 -19.56
C LEU A 80 9.65 -20.00 -20.13
N ARG A 81 10.07 -20.51 -21.30
CA ARG A 81 11.27 -19.98 -21.97
C ARG A 81 11.13 -18.52 -22.36
N GLY A 82 9.91 -18.08 -22.73
CA GLY A 82 9.59 -16.68 -22.99
C GLY A 82 9.78 -15.82 -21.75
N CYS A 83 9.24 -16.25 -20.62
CA CYS A 83 9.41 -15.57 -19.33
C CYS A 83 10.87 -15.51 -18.89
N GLN A 84 11.61 -16.63 -19.03
CA GLN A 84 13.04 -16.69 -18.67
C GLN A 84 13.87 -15.68 -19.48
N ARG A 85 13.73 -15.69 -20.81
CA ARG A 85 14.43 -14.72 -21.66
C ARG A 85 14.09 -13.27 -21.30
N MET A 86 12.82 -13.02 -21.00
CA MET A 86 12.39 -11.67 -20.63
C MET A 86 12.91 -11.28 -19.24
N CYS A 87 12.92 -12.20 -18.28
CA CYS A 87 13.45 -11.96 -16.95
C CYS A 87 14.94 -11.63 -16.98
N HIS A 88 15.77 -12.43 -17.67
CA HIS A 88 17.19 -12.10 -17.89
C HIS A 88 17.37 -10.69 -18.45
N TRP A 89 16.64 -10.38 -19.52
CA TRP A 89 16.72 -9.06 -20.13
C TRP A 89 16.30 -7.93 -19.16
N ILE A 90 15.28 -8.15 -18.31
CA ILE A 90 14.84 -7.18 -17.28
C ILE A 90 15.96 -6.94 -16.28
N LEU A 91 16.58 -8.02 -15.78
CA LEU A 91 17.63 -7.94 -14.77
C LEU A 91 18.89 -7.25 -15.32
N GLU A 92 19.34 -7.64 -16.53
CA GLU A 92 20.45 -7.00 -17.22
C GLU A 92 20.18 -5.51 -17.46
N THR A 93 18.97 -5.17 -17.94
CA THR A 93 18.58 -3.76 -18.18
C THR A 93 18.52 -2.97 -16.87
N ALA A 94 18.04 -3.54 -15.74
CA ALA A 94 18.06 -2.86 -14.46
C ALA A 94 19.50 -2.49 -14.05
N ILE A 95 20.45 -3.42 -14.22
CA ILE A 95 21.88 -3.20 -13.94
C ILE A 95 22.46 -2.09 -14.83
N GLU A 96 22.09 -2.02 -16.12
CA GLU A 96 22.51 -0.93 -17.03
C GLU A 96 22.06 0.46 -16.54
N TYR A 97 20.94 0.53 -15.80
CA TYR A 97 20.44 1.76 -15.16
C TYR A 97 20.94 1.95 -13.71
N GLU A 98 21.94 1.18 -13.29
CA GLU A 98 22.51 1.21 -11.93
C GLU A 98 21.46 0.84 -10.85
N ILE A 99 20.46 0.01 -11.20
CA ILE A 99 19.42 -0.49 -10.32
C ILE A 99 19.70 -1.96 -10.01
N ALA A 100 20.00 -2.27 -8.75
CA ALA A 100 20.23 -3.63 -8.28
C ALA A 100 18.91 -4.42 -8.24
N PRO A 101 18.79 -5.55 -8.98
CA PRO A 101 17.55 -6.31 -9.02
C PRO A 101 17.47 -7.35 -7.90
N TYR A 102 16.33 -7.38 -7.23
CA TYR A 102 15.94 -8.37 -6.22
C TYR A 102 14.66 -9.05 -6.63
N LEU A 103 14.45 -10.28 -6.16
CA LEU A 103 13.18 -10.98 -6.33
C LEU A 103 12.60 -11.32 -4.97
N LEU A 104 11.32 -11.01 -4.78
CA LEU A 104 10.56 -11.35 -3.59
C LEU A 104 9.59 -12.48 -3.89
N PHE A 105 9.53 -13.44 -2.98
CA PHE A 105 8.52 -14.49 -2.97
C PHE A 105 8.01 -14.75 -1.55
N PHE A 106 6.80 -15.29 -1.49
CA PHE A 106 6.19 -15.74 -0.25
C PHE A 106 6.47 -17.24 -0.07
N SER A 107 6.61 -17.70 1.11
CA SER A 107 6.76 -19.11 1.48
C SER A 107 5.80 -19.44 2.62
N ILE A 108 5.02 -20.46 2.56
CA ILE A 108 4.95 -21.60 1.64
C ILE A 108 3.81 -21.37 0.65
N TYR A 109 4.05 -21.59 -0.65
CA TYR A 109 3.00 -21.63 -1.65
C TYR A 109 3.23 -22.79 -2.62
N TYR A 110 2.13 -23.34 -3.16
CA TYR A 110 2.15 -24.40 -4.12
C TYR A 110 1.28 -24.02 -5.33
N PRO A 111 1.69 -24.28 -6.57
CA PRO A 111 0.86 -24.02 -7.73
C PRO A 111 -0.38 -24.94 -7.76
N ALA A 112 -1.46 -24.47 -8.39
CA ALA A 112 -2.73 -25.18 -8.43
C ALA A 112 -2.62 -26.63 -8.92
N PRO A 113 -1.89 -26.96 -10.01
CA PRO A 113 -1.74 -28.34 -10.45
C PRO A 113 -1.10 -29.27 -9.39
N MET A 114 -0.15 -28.74 -8.61
CA MET A 114 0.47 -29.50 -7.52
C MET A 114 -0.52 -29.75 -6.36
N LEU A 115 -1.37 -28.76 -6.04
CA LEU A 115 -2.42 -28.92 -5.04
C LEU A 115 -3.49 -29.91 -5.47
N GLU A 116 -3.71 -30.06 -6.77
CA GLU A 116 -4.64 -31.06 -7.35
C GLU A 116 -4.06 -32.45 -7.35
N SER A 117 -2.78 -32.58 -7.73
CA SER A 117 -2.09 -33.90 -7.81
C SER A 117 -1.73 -34.45 -6.43
N ARG A 118 -1.55 -33.60 -5.41
CA ARG A 118 -1.10 -33.95 -4.05
C ARG A 118 -2.10 -33.52 -3.00
N ALA A 119 -3.19 -34.26 -2.86
CA ALA A 119 -4.31 -33.91 -1.96
C ALA A 119 -3.90 -33.61 -0.51
N GLY A 120 -2.82 -34.24 0.00
CA GLY A 120 -2.29 -33.98 1.35
C GLY A 120 -1.76 -32.56 1.57
N LEU A 121 -1.39 -31.81 0.52
CA LEU A 121 -0.88 -30.46 0.65
C LEU A 121 -1.95 -29.48 1.12
N ARG A 122 -3.19 -29.65 0.67
CA ARG A 122 -4.34 -28.81 1.11
C ARG A 122 -4.66 -29.02 2.60
N GLN A 123 -4.40 -30.21 3.11
CA GLN A 123 -4.66 -30.55 4.53
C GLN A 123 -3.61 -29.90 5.47
N ALA A 124 -2.47 -29.48 4.94
CA ALA A 124 -1.44 -28.78 5.70
C ALA A 124 -1.73 -27.28 5.87
N GLN A 125 -2.82 -26.77 5.30
CA GLN A 125 -3.22 -25.37 5.39
C GLN A 125 -4.07 -25.13 6.63
N ASP A 126 -3.75 -24.08 7.40
CA ASP A 126 -4.57 -23.66 8.55
C ASP A 126 -5.81 -22.85 8.07
N GLY A 127 -6.72 -22.53 9.02
CA GLY A 127 -7.93 -21.77 8.74
C GLY A 127 -7.70 -20.34 8.20
N ARG A 128 -6.46 -19.83 8.26
CA ARG A 128 -6.07 -18.51 7.73
C ARG A 128 -5.40 -18.59 6.37
N GLY A 129 -5.15 -19.80 5.89
CA GLY A 129 -4.51 -20.03 4.61
C GLY A 129 -2.99 -20.24 4.66
N ALA A 130 -2.39 -20.22 5.86
CA ALA A 130 -0.96 -20.52 6.03
C ALA A 130 -0.71 -22.02 6.05
N TYR A 131 0.45 -22.43 5.53
CA TYR A 131 0.83 -23.84 5.45
C TYR A 131 1.80 -24.22 6.57
N SER A 132 1.64 -25.44 7.09
CA SER A 132 2.61 -26.03 8.01
C SER A 132 3.92 -26.35 7.29
N PRO A 133 5.09 -26.14 7.93
CA PRO A 133 6.41 -26.38 7.34
C PRO A 133 6.77 -27.87 7.33
N THR A 134 6.12 -28.63 6.45
CA THR A 134 6.38 -30.06 6.25
C THR A 134 7.75 -30.30 5.59
N ASP A 135 8.28 -31.51 5.64
CA ASP A 135 9.51 -31.87 4.95
C ASP A 135 9.39 -31.63 3.44
N PHE A 136 8.22 -31.92 2.85
CA PHE A 136 7.96 -31.61 1.45
C PHE A 136 8.03 -30.09 1.17
N ALA A 137 7.45 -29.25 2.04
CA ALA A 137 7.52 -27.80 1.91
C ALA A 137 8.97 -27.29 1.95
N LEU A 138 9.78 -27.86 2.87
CA LEU A 138 11.20 -27.56 2.98
C LEU A 138 11.97 -27.93 1.70
N GLU A 139 11.82 -29.17 1.24
CA GLU A 139 12.52 -29.67 0.05
C GLU A 139 12.13 -28.92 -1.21
N TYR A 140 10.83 -28.68 -1.41
CA TYR A 140 10.31 -27.94 -2.57
C TYR A 140 10.82 -26.51 -2.59
N THR A 141 10.68 -25.78 -1.48
CA THR A 141 11.13 -24.38 -1.41
C THR A 141 12.65 -24.28 -1.57
N HIS A 142 13.40 -25.17 -0.91
CA HIS A 142 14.87 -25.23 -1.03
C HIS A 142 15.30 -25.45 -2.48
N TYR A 143 14.65 -26.39 -3.16
CA TYR A 143 14.89 -26.66 -4.58
C TYR A 143 14.59 -25.44 -5.46
N CYS A 144 13.41 -24.83 -5.30
CA CYS A 144 13.00 -23.65 -6.06
C CYS A 144 13.97 -22.47 -5.88
N VAL A 145 14.42 -22.20 -4.66
CA VAL A 145 15.37 -21.10 -4.37
C VAL A 145 16.73 -21.37 -5.02
N ARG A 146 17.23 -22.62 -4.99
CA ARG A 146 18.48 -22.97 -5.67
C ARG A 146 18.38 -22.78 -7.18
N GLU A 147 17.34 -23.34 -7.80
CA GLU A 147 17.12 -23.21 -9.25
C GLU A 147 16.99 -21.75 -9.67
N LEU A 148 16.28 -20.93 -8.89
CA LEU A 148 16.16 -19.49 -9.14
C LEU A 148 17.53 -18.80 -9.18
N LEU A 149 18.33 -19.00 -8.14
CA LEU A 149 19.63 -18.34 -7.97
C LEU A 149 20.69 -18.83 -8.96
N GLN A 150 20.57 -20.09 -9.41
CA GLN A 150 21.42 -20.65 -10.48
C GLN A 150 21.03 -20.14 -11.86
N THR A 151 19.71 -19.99 -12.10
CA THR A 151 19.18 -19.51 -13.38
C THR A 151 19.48 -18.01 -13.56
N TYR A 152 19.38 -17.20 -12.50
CA TYR A 152 19.50 -15.74 -12.57
C TYR A 152 20.69 -15.22 -11.73
N PRO A 153 21.93 -15.35 -12.25
CA PRO A 153 23.12 -14.81 -11.59
C PRO A 153 23.12 -13.28 -11.50
N GLU A 154 22.28 -12.60 -12.26
CA GLU A 154 22.11 -11.14 -12.29
C GLU A 154 21.38 -10.62 -11.03
N LEU A 155 20.65 -11.48 -10.30
CA LEU A 155 19.99 -11.08 -9.07
C LEU A 155 21.02 -10.63 -8.01
N ALA A 156 20.86 -9.43 -7.50
CA ALA A 156 21.64 -8.92 -6.36
C ALA A 156 21.30 -9.66 -5.06
N GLY A 157 20.08 -10.19 -4.96
CA GLY A 157 19.61 -10.94 -3.80
C GLY A 157 18.14 -11.32 -3.90
N ILE A 158 17.63 -11.84 -2.79
CA ILE A 158 16.24 -12.24 -2.65
C ILE A 158 15.60 -11.63 -1.40
N PHE A 159 14.29 -11.43 -1.48
CA PHE A 159 13.41 -11.16 -0.36
C PHE A 159 12.53 -12.39 -0.10
N VAL A 160 12.37 -12.78 1.15
CA VAL A 160 11.45 -13.85 1.55
C VAL A 160 10.41 -13.34 2.53
N ASP A 161 9.13 -13.57 2.23
CA ASP A 161 8.03 -13.41 3.17
C ASP A 161 7.62 -14.78 3.71
N ALA A 162 7.68 -14.95 5.02
CA ALA A 162 7.24 -16.16 5.72
C ALA A 162 6.18 -15.84 6.78
N GLY A 163 5.91 -14.57 7.05
CA GLY A 163 5.01 -14.14 8.11
C GLY A 163 3.56 -14.51 7.85
N GLU A 164 3.11 -14.38 6.61
CA GLU A 164 1.70 -14.62 6.23
C GLU A 164 1.41 -16.07 5.86
N SER A 165 2.39 -16.78 5.35
CA SER A 165 2.17 -18.04 4.64
C SER A 165 2.75 -19.28 5.33
N VAL A 166 3.50 -19.10 6.41
CA VAL A 166 4.00 -20.20 7.27
C VAL A 166 3.27 -20.17 8.61
N ALA A 167 2.61 -21.27 8.97
CA ALA A 167 1.76 -21.35 10.15
C ALA A 167 2.54 -21.26 11.48
N ASP A 168 3.65 -21.97 11.57
CA ASP A 168 4.53 -22.04 12.76
C ASP A 168 5.99 -22.29 12.37
N GLY A 169 6.93 -22.16 13.31
CA GLY A 169 8.35 -22.45 13.08
C GLY A 169 8.96 -21.66 11.90
N ARG A 170 8.51 -20.44 11.68
CA ARG A 170 8.81 -19.60 10.51
C ARG A 170 10.29 -19.38 10.30
N ALA A 171 10.99 -18.99 11.36
CA ALA A 171 12.42 -18.72 11.28
C ALA A 171 13.25 -19.97 10.94
N GLN A 172 12.91 -21.14 11.53
CA GLN A 172 13.56 -22.41 11.22
C GLN A 172 13.28 -22.84 9.78
N PHE A 173 12.05 -22.62 9.31
CA PHE A 173 11.71 -22.88 7.91
C PHE A 173 12.53 -22.00 6.97
N VAL A 174 12.58 -20.68 7.19
CA VAL A 174 13.38 -19.75 6.39
C VAL A 174 14.86 -20.13 6.42
N GLN A 175 15.40 -20.51 7.60
CA GLN A 175 16.79 -20.97 7.70
C GLN A 175 17.07 -22.16 6.79
N ARG A 176 16.26 -23.23 6.90
CA ARG A 176 16.50 -24.49 6.20
C ARG A 176 16.14 -24.44 4.71
N ALA A 177 15.01 -23.82 4.39
CA ALA A 177 14.48 -23.80 3.02
C ALA A 177 15.09 -22.70 2.15
N VAL A 178 15.43 -21.54 2.73
CA VAL A 178 15.85 -20.38 1.97
C VAL A 178 17.32 -20.03 2.19
N VAL A 179 17.74 -19.84 3.44
CA VAL A 179 19.12 -19.41 3.76
C VAL A 179 20.14 -20.47 3.36
N ASP A 180 19.89 -21.73 3.72
CA ASP A 180 20.80 -22.82 3.40
C ASP A 180 20.89 -23.05 1.87
N ALA A 181 19.77 -22.89 1.17
CA ALA A 181 19.73 -22.94 -0.29
C ALA A 181 20.57 -21.83 -0.92
N LEU A 182 20.32 -20.58 -0.50
CA LEU A 182 21.05 -19.40 -1.00
C LEU A 182 22.55 -19.51 -0.71
N ASP A 183 22.94 -19.85 0.51
CA ASP A 183 24.34 -19.98 0.90
C ASP A 183 25.07 -21.15 0.20
N SER A 184 24.31 -22.14 -0.32
CA SER A 184 24.88 -23.28 -1.06
C SER A 184 25.27 -22.91 -2.50
N VAL A 185 24.58 -21.96 -3.14
CA VAL A 185 24.75 -21.66 -4.58
C VAL A 185 25.18 -20.22 -4.86
N ARG A 186 24.71 -19.26 -4.05
CA ARG A 186 24.99 -17.83 -4.19
C ARG A 186 25.29 -17.18 -2.82
N PRO A 187 26.36 -17.59 -2.17
CA PRO A 187 26.70 -17.04 -0.85
C PRO A 187 27.02 -15.52 -0.90
N ASP A 188 27.26 -14.95 -2.06
CA ASP A 188 27.46 -13.52 -2.32
C ASP A 188 26.15 -12.72 -2.35
N ALA A 189 25.02 -13.32 -2.76
CA ALA A 189 23.76 -12.63 -2.91
C ALA A 189 23.20 -12.15 -1.56
N ALA A 190 22.53 -11.00 -1.57
CA ALA A 190 21.89 -10.45 -0.38
C ALA A 190 20.63 -11.22 0.00
N LEU A 191 20.31 -11.23 1.29
CA LEU A 191 19.07 -11.77 1.83
C LEU A 191 18.34 -10.70 2.62
N PHE A 192 17.09 -10.47 2.24
CA PHE A 192 16.12 -9.71 3.02
C PHE A 192 15.02 -10.65 3.51
N VAL A 193 14.74 -10.61 4.81
CA VAL A 193 13.58 -11.27 5.41
C VAL A 193 12.53 -10.21 5.68
N ARG A 194 11.33 -10.41 5.16
CA ARG A 194 10.23 -9.49 5.38
C ARG A 194 9.67 -9.66 6.79
N GLY A 195 9.61 -8.56 7.55
CA GLY A 195 9.15 -8.55 8.94
C GLY A 195 7.63 -8.50 9.12
N TRP A 196 6.85 -8.52 8.03
CA TRP A 196 5.39 -8.52 8.09
C TRP A 196 4.84 -9.79 8.72
N CYS A 197 3.92 -9.66 9.67
CA CYS A 197 3.38 -10.77 10.47
C CYS A 197 4.46 -11.64 11.16
N ALA A 198 5.65 -11.10 11.39
CA ALA A 198 6.79 -11.81 11.98
C ALA A 198 7.26 -11.10 13.26
N ASP A 199 7.77 -11.89 14.22
CA ASP A 199 8.31 -11.35 15.47
C ASP A 199 9.85 -11.31 15.41
N PRO A 200 10.48 -10.13 15.67
CA PRO A 200 11.94 -10.05 15.68
C PRO A 200 12.61 -11.02 16.67
N SER A 201 11.97 -11.32 17.80
CA SER A 201 12.48 -12.26 18.78
C SER A 201 12.55 -13.71 18.27
N GLU A 202 11.72 -14.06 17.27
CA GLU A 202 11.78 -15.36 16.60
C GLU A 202 12.85 -15.36 15.50
N PHE A 203 12.88 -14.32 14.66
CA PHE A 203 13.69 -14.32 13.43
C PHE A 203 15.15 -13.95 13.68
N VAL A 204 15.42 -12.87 14.40
CA VAL A 204 16.79 -12.35 14.58
C VAL A 204 17.74 -13.38 15.22
N PRO A 205 17.37 -14.11 16.29
CA PRO A 205 18.27 -15.12 16.87
C PRO A 205 18.39 -16.40 16.05
N ASN A 206 17.46 -16.71 15.15
CA ASN A 206 17.36 -18.02 14.51
C ASN A 206 17.77 -18.05 13.03
N ILE A 207 18.00 -16.88 12.40
CA ILE A 207 18.48 -16.81 11.02
C ILE A 207 19.95 -16.45 11.00
N ARG A 208 20.76 -17.31 10.38
CA ARG A 208 22.23 -17.17 10.31
C ARG A 208 22.73 -17.54 8.94
N ARG A 209 23.49 -16.65 8.33
CA ARG A 209 24.20 -16.90 7.08
C ARG A 209 25.59 -17.47 7.33
N ARG A 210 26.05 -18.32 6.43
CA ARG A 210 27.42 -18.89 6.49
C ARG A 210 28.45 -17.76 6.41
N GLY A 211 29.51 -17.90 7.19
CA GLY A 211 30.58 -16.92 7.23
C GLY A 211 30.22 -15.57 7.89
N GLY A 212 29.14 -15.53 8.68
CA GLY A 212 28.72 -14.32 9.40
C GLY A 212 28.21 -13.19 8.51
N LYS A 213 27.73 -13.53 7.30
CA LYS A 213 27.14 -12.54 6.40
C LYS A 213 25.87 -11.92 6.99
N GLN A 214 25.64 -10.68 6.65
CA GLN A 214 24.49 -9.92 7.12
C GLN A 214 23.19 -10.50 6.57
N VAL A 215 22.16 -10.55 7.42
CA VAL A 215 20.76 -10.70 7.07
C VAL A 215 20.12 -9.33 7.21
N SER A 216 19.40 -8.89 6.20
CA SER A 216 18.63 -7.66 6.24
C SER A 216 17.16 -7.96 6.46
N TYR A 217 16.45 -7.03 7.08
CA TYR A 217 15.02 -7.15 7.36
C TYR A 217 14.27 -6.01 6.69
N SER A 218 13.21 -6.33 5.95
CA SER A 218 12.29 -5.35 5.36
C SER A 218 11.06 -5.27 6.24
N VAL A 219 10.84 -4.12 6.87
CA VAL A 219 9.83 -3.97 7.92
C VAL A 219 8.94 -2.78 7.60
N LYS A 220 7.62 -2.95 7.68
CA LYS A 220 6.68 -1.85 7.50
C LYS A 220 6.93 -0.77 8.55
N TYR A 221 7.08 0.47 8.07
CA TYR A 221 7.41 1.63 8.91
C TYR A 221 6.19 2.10 9.71
N THR A 222 5.05 2.24 9.04
CA THR A 222 3.76 2.65 9.61
C THR A 222 2.66 1.65 9.24
N TRP A 223 2.97 0.37 9.21
CA TRP A 223 2.11 -0.71 8.73
C TRP A 223 1.68 -0.49 7.27
N GLU A 224 0.40 -0.25 7.03
CA GLU A 224 -0.15 -0.09 5.67
C GLU A 224 -0.63 1.32 5.38
N HIS A 225 -0.48 2.24 6.34
CA HIS A 225 -0.83 3.65 6.18
C HIS A 225 0.41 4.53 6.28
N LEU A 226 0.46 5.55 5.43
CA LEU A 226 1.43 6.64 5.55
C LEU A 226 0.70 7.83 6.17
N VAL A 227 0.73 7.94 7.48
CA VAL A 227 -0.08 8.90 8.23
C VAL A 227 0.73 9.88 9.08
N ASP A 228 1.97 9.53 9.41
CA ASP A 228 2.87 10.32 10.24
C ASP A 228 4.33 10.01 9.93
N ALA A 229 5.23 10.91 10.34
CA ALA A 229 6.67 10.72 10.19
C ALA A 229 7.27 9.76 11.23
N ASN A 230 6.59 9.51 12.33
CA ASN A 230 7.08 8.63 13.38
C ASN A 230 6.92 7.15 13.03
N PRO A 231 7.90 6.32 13.38
CA PRO A 231 7.81 4.89 13.14
C PRO A 231 6.81 4.21 14.08
N ASP A 232 6.13 3.19 13.56
CA ASP A 232 5.35 2.28 14.39
C ASP A 232 6.25 1.58 15.44
N PRO A 233 5.75 1.32 16.67
CA PRO A 233 6.49 0.58 17.69
C PRO A 233 7.04 -0.77 17.22
N MET A 234 6.37 -1.46 16.29
CA MET A 234 6.87 -2.70 15.70
C MET A 234 8.15 -2.45 14.90
N PHE A 235 8.22 -1.37 14.12
CA PHE A 235 9.44 -1.01 13.40
C PHE A 235 10.60 -0.75 14.36
N THR A 236 10.34 0.01 15.44
CA THR A 236 11.34 0.27 16.50
C THR A 236 11.86 -1.02 17.14
N ARG A 237 10.96 -1.96 17.47
CA ARG A 237 11.37 -3.29 18.00
C ARG A 237 12.27 -4.07 17.04
N TRP A 238 12.04 -4.00 15.75
CA TRP A 238 12.93 -4.62 14.76
C TRP A 238 14.30 -3.94 14.72
N VAL A 239 14.33 -2.60 14.77
CA VAL A 239 15.59 -1.84 14.81
C VAL A 239 16.40 -2.19 16.07
N GLU A 240 15.77 -2.26 17.22
CA GLU A 240 16.41 -2.66 18.49
C GLU A 240 16.94 -4.08 18.45
N SER A 241 16.19 -5.02 17.89
CA SER A 241 16.53 -6.44 17.88
C SER A 241 17.60 -6.81 16.86
N ALA A 242 17.52 -6.26 15.64
CA ALA A 242 18.39 -6.61 14.52
C ALA A 242 19.58 -5.66 14.35
N GLY A 243 19.51 -4.46 14.94
CA GLY A 243 20.40 -3.35 14.67
C GLY A 243 20.02 -2.57 13.41
N ALA A 244 19.97 -1.25 13.51
CA ALA A 244 19.50 -0.36 12.45
C ALA A 244 20.13 -0.61 11.07
N PRO A 245 21.44 -0.85 10.91
CA PRO A 245 22.05 -1.12 9.60
C PRO A 245 21.53 -2.39 8.90
N SER A 246 20.81 -3.26 9.65
CA SER A 246 20.19 -4.47 9.10
C SER A 246 18.72 -4.27 8.74
N VAL A 247 18.10 -3.10 9.02
CA VAL A 247 16.68 -2.86 8.83
C VAL A 247 16.46 -1.84 7.71
N ALA A 248 15.63 -2.21 6.73
CA ALA A 248 15.10 -1.33 5.72
C ALA A 248 13.60 -1.13 5.95
N ALA A 249 13.14 0.11 5.89
CA ALA A 249 11.72 0.43 6.00
C ALA A 249 10.95 -0.02 4.75
N GLU A 250 9.73 -0.52 4.92
CA GLU A 250 8.83 -0.86 3.84
C GLU A 250 7.60 0.04 3.91
N PHE A 251 7.26 0.66 2.78
CA PHE A 251 6.11 1.53 2.66
C PHE A 251 5.10 0.95 1.70
N TRP A 252 3.94 0.59 2.25
CA TRP A 252 2.76 0.22 1.51
C TRP A 252 1.78 1.40 1.56
N ILE A 253 1.48 1.99 0.42
CA ILE A 253 0.80 3.28 0.32
C ILE A 253 -0.41 3.28 -0.60
N SER A 254 -0.93 2.09 -0.91
CA SER A 254 -2.08 1.94 -1.80
C SER A 254 -3.42 2.40 -1.22
N ASN A 255 -3.47 2.79 0.05
CA ASN A 255 -4.72 3.02 0.77
C ASN A 255 -5.46 4.29 0.40
N PHE A 256 -4.82 5.19 -0.33
CA PHE A 256 -5.43 6.46 -0.76
C PHE A 256 -5.74 6.50 -2.26
N GLU A 257 -5.58 5.36 -2.93
CA GLU A 257 -5.95 5.22 -4.34
C GLU A 257 -7.44 5.58 -4.58
N PRO A 258 -7.77 6.15 -5.74
CA PRO A 258 -6.95 6.35 -6.93
C PRO A 258 -6.20 7.67 -6.98
N TRP A 259 -6.23 8.48 -5.94
CA TRP A 259 -5.53 9.75 -5.91
C TRP A 259 -4.06 9.57 -5.54
N THR A 260 -3.19 10.45 -6.02
CA THR A 260 -1.85 10.58 -5.48
C THR A 260 -1.97 11.40 -4.20
N SER A 261 -1.62 10.81 -3.07
CA SER A 261 -1.67 11.48 -1.76
C SER A 261 -0.36 11.26 -1.03
N PHE A 262 0.29 12.32 -0.64
CA PHE A 262 1.41 12.34 0.28
C PHE A 262 1.67 13.74 0.82
N SER A 263 1.99 13.85 2.08
CA SER A 263 2.54 15.06 2.67
C SER A 263 4.06 15.07 2.46
N TYR A 264 4.56 16.18 1.92
CA TYR A 264 6.00 16.35 1.73
C TYR A 264 6.73 16.31 3.08
N ASP A 265 6.20 17.02 4.06
CA ASP A 265 6.78 17.11 5.40
C ASP A 265 6.83 15.75 6.10
N THR A 266 5.78 14.94 5.92
CA THR A 266 5.75 13.55 6.43
C THR A 266 6.85 12.70 5.81
N VAL A 267 7.04 12.78 4.49
CA VAL A 267 8.09 12.00 3.80
C VAL A 267 9.48 12.48 4.19
N GLU A 268 9.72 13.80 4.27
CA GLU A 268 11.01 14.33 4.73
C GLU A 268 11.31 13.87 6.16
N GLY A 269 10.37 14.02 7.08
CA GLY A 269 10.53 13.56 8.47
C GLY A 269 10.84 12.06 8.56
N ILE A 270 10.19 11.22 7.74
CA ILE A 270 10.53 9.79 7.65
C ILE A 270 11.97 9.57 7.20
N LEU A 271 12.41 10.25 6.13
CA LEU A 271 13.76 10.09 5.59
C LEU A 271 14.83 10.58 6.58
N GLU A 272 14.55 11.65 7.32
CA GLU A 272 15.38 12.13 8.42
C GLU A 272 15.46 11.08 9.54
N ASN A 273 14.32 10.58 10.01
CA ASN A 273 14.27 9.53 11.03
C ASN A 273 15.03 8.26 10.63
N LEU A 274 14.88 7.79 9.39
CA LEU A 274 15.64 6.63 8.90
C LEU A 274 17.15 6.89 8.86
N THR A 275 17.55 8.12 8.56
CA THR A 275 18.96 8.54 8.54
C THR A 275 19.52 8.61 9.95
N ASP A 276 18.81 9.25 10.87
CA ASP A 276 19.21 9.43 12.27
C ASP A 276 19.29 8.09 13.02
N LEU A 277 18.37 7.18 12.74
CA LEU A 277 18.41 5.81 13.26
C LEU A 277 19.56 4.99 12.64
N GLY A 278 20.11 5.40 11.50
CA GLY A 278 21.13 4.65 10.78
C GLY A 278 20.60 3.40 10.07
N CYS A 279 19.35 3.41 9.65
CA CYS A 279 18.73 2.30 8.93
C CYS A 279 19.39 2.04 7.57
N ALA A 280 19.27 0.80 7.07
CA ALA A 280 19.81 0.40 5.76
C ALA A 280 19.23 1.23 4.60
N GLY A 281 17.97 1.62 4.71
CA GLY A 281 17.23 2.38 3.72
C GLY A 281 15.75 2.03 3.71
N PHE A 282 15.15 2.04 2.53
CA PHE A 282 13.73 1.77 2.39
C PHE A 282 13.36 1.08 1.08
N SER A 283 12.15 0.55 1.05
CA SER A 283 11.49 0.02 -0.15
C SER A 283 10.06 0.57 -0.26
N LEU A 284 9.67 0.94 -1.48
CA LEU A 284 8.45 1.67 -1.77
C LEU A 284 7.57 0.87 -2.74
N HIS A 285 6.33 0.57 -2.35
CA HIS A 285 5.35 -0.03 -3.24
C HIS A 285 4.76 1.03 -4.20
N PRO A 286 4.26 0.64 -5.38
CA PRO A 286 3.56 1.56 -6.27
C PRO A 286 2.25 2.04 -5.65
N LEU A 287 1.86 3.30 -5.94
CA LEU A 287 0.62 3.89 -5.44
C LEU A 287 -0.64 3.16 -5.95
N SER A 288 -0.65 2.71 -7.18
CA SER A 288 -1.79 1.99 -7.79
C SER A 288 -1.38 0.57 -8.15
N LEU A 289 -1.31 -0.28 -7.13
CA LEU A 289 -0.79 -1.65 -7.26
C LEU A 289 -1.51 -2.47 -8.33
N TYR A 290 -2.83 -2.38 -8.39
CA TYR A 290 -3.66 -3.23 -9.25
C TYR A 290 -3.80 -2.72 -10.69
N GLU A 291 -3.46 -1.48 -10.94
CA GLU A 291 -3.41 -0.89 -12.29
C GLU A 291 -1.99 -0.88 -12.85
N TRP A 292 -0.99 -1.08 -12.01
CA TRP A 292 0.42 -1.03 -12.35
C TRP A 292 0.81 -1.98 -13.49
N PRO A 293 1.61 -1.51 -14.46
CA PRO A 293 2.18 -0.17 -14.64
C PRO A 293 1.26 0.80 -15.38
N GLY A 294 0.03 0.40 -15.71
CA GLY A 294 -1.00 1.27 -16.28
C GLY A 294 -1.52 2.30 -15.28
N THR A 295 -2.42 3.13 -15.73
CA THR A 295 -3.12 4.11 -14.88
C THR A 295 -4.50 4.41 -15.44
N SER A 296 -5.46 4.65 -14.54
CA SER A 296 -6.79 5.17 -14.89
C SER A 296 -6.78 6.65 -15.26
N ASP A 297 -5.72 7.39 -14.93
CA ASP A 297 -5.59 8.81 -15.27
C ASP A 297 -5.30 9.00 -16.76
N THR A 298 -6.25 9.63 -17.48
CA THR A 298 -6.20 9.75 -18.94
C THR A 298 -5.10 10.69 -19.47
N ASN A 299 -4.45 11.47 -18.60
CA ASN A 299 -3.33 12.34 -18.95
C ASN A 299 -1.99 11.59 -19.04
N PHE A 300 -1.93 10.37 -18.53
CA PHE A 300 -0.71 9.58 -18.48
C PHE A 300 -0.90 8.23 -19.16
N LYS A 301 0.19 7.66 -19.61
CA LYS A 301 0.20 6.29 -20.14
C LYS A 301 0.51 5.27 -19.06
N TYR A 302 1.33 5.65 -18.09
CA TYR A 302 1.81 4.77 -17.03
C TYR A 302 1.74 5.45 -15.67
N GLN A 303 1.46 4.67 -14.64
CA GLN A 303 1.34 5.14 -13.26
C GLN A 303 2.66 5.77 -12.76
N PHE A 304 3.81 5.15 -13.06
CA PHE A 304 5.11 5.71 -12.65
C PHE A 304 5.43 7.08 -13.29
N GLN A 305 4.76 7.45 -14.37
CA GLN A 305 4.87 8.80 -14.94
C GLN A 305 3.99 9.80 -14.18
N ARG A 306 2.81 9.37 -13.77
CA ARG A 306 1.90 10.15 -12.95
C ARG A 306 2.51 10.45 -11.58
N ASP A 307 3.13 9.46 -10.98
CA ASP A 307 3.69 9.52 -9.62
C ASP A 307 5.15 10.00 -9.59
N LEU A 308 5.65 10.59 -10.67
CA LEU A 308 7.04 11.04 -10.78
C LEU A 308 7.46 11.96 -9.63
N VAL A 309 6.59 12.89 -9.22
CA VAL A 309 6.87 13.81 -8.11
C VAL A 309 7.04 13.03 -6.80
N TRP A 310 6.13 12.11 -6.54
CA TRP A 310 6.18 11.21 -5.40
C TRP A 310 7.51 10.44 -5.33
N TYR A 311 7.88 9.76 -6.42
CA TYR A 311 9.14 9.01 -6.47
C TYR A 311 10.37 9.90 -6.28
N SER A 312 10.31 11.14 -6.73
CA SER A 312 11.45 12.06 -6.60
C SER A 312 11.65 12.55 -5.18
N VAL A 313 10.58 12.79 -4.45
CA VAL A 313 10.64 13.11 -3.01
C VAL A 313 11.27 11.95 -2.25
N TRP A 314 10.73 10.75 -2.40
CA TRP A 314 11.27 9.56 -1.75
C TRP A 314 12.70 9.22 -2.15
N GLY A 315 13.05 9.36 -3.41
CA GLY A 315 14.40 9.08 -3.88
C GLY A 315 15.47 10.01 -3.33
N GLY A 316 15.09 11.03 -2.56
CA GLY A 316 16.01 12.00 -1.95
C GLY A 316 16.67 12.92 -2.98
N THR A 317 16.09 12.99 -4.19
CA THR A 317 16.55 13.93 -5.20
C THR A 317 15.98 15.32 -4.96
N GLY A 318 15.01 15.42 -4.06
CA GLY A 318 14.32 16.66 -3.73
C GLY A 318 13.60 17.28 -4.94
N LEU A 319 12.72 18.22 -4.67
CA LEU A 319 12.11 19.01 -5.74
C LEU A 319 13.17 19.80 -6.54
N ASP A 320 14.26 20.22 -5.92
CA ASP A 320 15.32 21.01 -6.54
C ASP A 320 16.05 20.26 -7.65
N ARG A 321 16.38 18.99 -7.46
CA ARG A 321 17.05 18.17 -8.49
C ARG A 321 16.13 17.84 -9.67
N LEU A 322 14.83 17.68 -9.42
CA LEU A 322 13.84 17.59 -10.50
C LEU A 322 13.80 18.84 -11.36
N LEU A 323 14.05 20.00 -10.75
CA LEU A 323 14.15 21.27 -11.46
C LEU A 323 15.40 21.36 -12.32
N ASP A 324 16.54 20.95 -11.79
CA ASP A 324 17.81 20.93 -12.54
C ASP A 324 17.72 20.02 -13.77
N GLN A 325 16.93 18.95 -13.67
CA GLN A 325 16.62 18.06 -14.80
C GLN A 325 15.51 18.59 -15.74
N GLY A 326 14.97 19.77 -15.46
CA GLY A 326 13.94 20.38 -16.28
C GLY A 326 12.51 19.84 -16.07
N ARG A 327 12.27 19.06 -15.01
CA ARG A 327 10.98 18.44 -14.62
C ARG A 327 10.66 18.73 -13.15
N PRO A 328 9.42 18.76 -12.73
CA PRO A 328 8.32 19.57 -13.32
C PRO A 328 8.39 21.01 -12.82
N ARG A 329 9.00 21.88 -13.60
CA ARG A 329 9.08 23.34 -13.29
C ARG A 329 7.73 23.97 -12.92
N TRP A 330 6.62 23.34 -13.33
CA TRP A 330 5.28 23.84 -13.04
C TRP A 330 4.91 23.70 -11.55
N LEU A 331 5.34 22.66 -10.87
CA LEU A 331 5.01 22.45 -9.45
C LEU A 331 5.64 23.53 -8.57
N LEU A 332 6.90 23.88 -8.81
CA LEU A 332 7.56 24.95 -8.05
C LEU A 332 7.12 26.36 -8.46
N ARG A 333 6.72 26.55 -9.71
CA ARG A 333 6.13 27.81 -10.15
C ARG A 333 4.73 28.01 -9.59
N ASN A 334 4.11 26.97 -9.09
CA ASN A 334 2.77 26.98 -8.56
C ASN A 334 2.72 26.55 -7.09
N GLN A 335 3.42 27.31 -6.24
CA GLN A 335 3.49 27.05 -4.80
C GLN A 335 2.11 26.88 -4.14
N ARG A 336 1.09 27.62 -4.63
CA ARG A 336 -0.29 27.47 -4.14
C ARG A 336 -0.87 26.10 -4.42
N LEU A 337 -0.59 25.52 -5.61
CA LEU A 337 -1.05 24.18 -5.92
C LEU A 337 -0.31 23.15 -5.06
N LEU A 338 0.98 23.34 -4.86
CA LEU A 338 1.76 22.47 -3.97
C LEU A 338 1.21 22.51 -2.54
N SER A 339 0.99 23.71 -1.98
CA SER A 339 0.39 23.85 -0.64
C SER A 339 -1.00 23.23 -0.56
N GLY A 340 -1.85 23.44 -1.57
CA GLY A 340 -3.18 22.83 -1.61
C GLY A 340 -3.15 21.32 -1.78
N PHE A 341 -2.19 20.79 -2.53
CA PHE A 341 -1.98 19.35 -2.65
C PHE A 341 -1.49 18.75 -1.31
N GLN A 342 -0.58 19.42 -0.62
CA GLN A 342 -0.15 19.02 0.73
C GLN A 342 -1.31 19.06 1.73
N ALA A 343 -2.13 20.11 1.70
CA ALA A 343 -3.32 20.19 2.54
C ALA A 343 -4.30 19.04 2.27
N GLY A 344 -4.55 18.72 0.99
CA GLY A 344 -5.36 17.54 0.62
C GLY A 344 -4.76 16.22 1.10
N SER A 345 -3.45 16.05 0.98
CA SER A 345 -2.76 14.86 1.47
C SER A 345 -2.84 14.74 3.00
N ARG A 346 -2.71 15.87 3.72
CA ARG A 346 -2.86 15.90 5.18
C ARG A 346 -4.29 15.53 5.61
N ILE A 347 -5.33 15.91 4.86
CA ILE A 347 -6.70 15.43 5.08
C ILE A 347 -6.75 13.90 5.05
N MET A 348 -6.13 13.27 4.05
CA MET A 348 -6.12 11.81 3.95
C MET A 348 -5.42 11.14 5.13
N GLU A 349 -4.26 11.67 5.54
CA GLU A 349 -3.52 11.19 6.71
C GLU A 349 -4.35 11.34 8.00
N LEU A 350 -4.95 12.51 8.20
CA LEU A 350 -5.74 12.81 9.38
C LEU A 350 -6.98 11.92 9.49
N LEU A 351 -7.72 11.74 8.39
CA LEU A 351 -8.88 10.85 8.33
C LEU A 351 -8.48 9.38 8.53
N ALA A 352 -7.36 8.96 7.96
CA ALA A 352 -6.85 7.63 8.19
C ALA A 352 -6.50 7.43 9.66
N LEU A 353 -5.83 8.37 10.29
CA LEU A 353 -5.39 8.27 11.67
C LEU A 353 -6.56 8.38 12.68
N TYR A 354 -7.47 9.33 12.49
CA TYR A 354 -8.59 9.57 13.43
C TYR A 354 -9.62 8.44 13.41
N PHE A 355 -9.98 7.95 12.21
CA PHE A 355 -10.97 6.89 12.05
C PHE A 355 -10.36 5.49 11.96
N ALA A 356 -9.05 5.36 11.77
CA ALA A 356 -8.43 4.05 11.69
C ALA A 356 -8.35 3.44 13.07
N GLY A 357 -9.07 2.40 13.24
CA GLY A 357 -8.89 1.53 14.39
C GLY A 357 -7.84 0.49 14.19
N ASP A 358 -7.49 0.19 12.97
CA ASP A 358 -6.54 -0.85 12.61
C ASP A 358 -5.41 -0.28 11.76
N ARG A 359 -4.20 -0.66 12.09
CA ARG A 359 -2.96 -0.37 11.35
C ARG A 359 -2.91 -1.04 9.97
N GLN A 360 -3.92 -1.81 9.62
CA GLN A 360 -4.04 -2.50 8.33
C GLN A 360 -4.97 -1.73 7.38
N ASN A 361 -5.05 -2.16 6.12
CA ASN A 361 -5.83 -1.48 5.11
C ASN A 361 -7.34 -1.85 5.15
N GLN A 362 -7.96 -1.72 6.30
CA GLN A 362 -9.39 -1.97 6.49
C GLN A 362 -10.25 -0.71 6.35
N TRP A 363 -9.62 0.44 6.50
CA TRP A 363 -10.25 1.73 6.40
C TRP A 363 -9.78 2.46 5.14
N HIS A 364 -10.73 2.87 4.33
CA HIS A 364 -10.50 3.63 3.11
C HIS A 364 -11.26 4.96 3.19
N PRO A 365 -10.64 6.03 3.70
CA PRO A 365 -11.32 7.32 3.89
C PRO A 365 -11.92 7.85 2.60
N GLN A 366 -11.26 7.67 1.46
CA GLN A 366 -11.77 8.13 0.17
C GLN A 366 -13.10 7.48 -0.24
N PHE A 367 -13.40 6.30 0.26
CA PHE A 367 -14.66 5.58 -0.01
C PHE A 367 -15.60 5.58 1.19
N CYS A 368 -15.26 6.26 2.27
CA CYS A 368 -16.00 6.21 3.53
C CYS A 368 -16.39 4.77 3.91
N SER A 369 -15.47 3.83 3.69
CA SER A 369 -15.74 2.40 3.74
C SER A 369 -14.85 1.68 4.74
N ILE A 370 -15.52 0.89 5.58
CA ILE A 370 -14.88 -0.05 6.50
C ILE A 370 -14.93 -1.43 5.88
N ARG A 371 -13.89 -2.17 6.16
CA ARG A 371 -13.82 -3.56 5.81
C ARG A 371 -13.52 -4.45 7.01
N ASP A 372 -14.24 -5.55 7.08
CA ASP A 372 -14.03 -6.61 8.05
C ASP A 372 -13.15 -7.73 7.48
N TYR A 373 -12.30 -8.32 8.32
CA TYR A 373 -11.49 -9.50 7.94
C TYR A 373 -12.31 -10.78 7.78
N ASP A 374 -13.54 -10.81 8.27
CA ASP A 374 -14.40 -11.99 8.22
C ASP A 374 -14.97 -12.30 6.82
N GLY A 375 -14.52 -11.56 5.80
CA GLY A 375 -14.92 -11.79 4.41
C GLY A 375 -16.26 -11.18 4.04
N ARG A 376 -16.82 -10.35 4.92
CA ARG A 376 -18.01 -9.54 4.62
C ARG A 376 -17.68 -8.44 3.60
N PRO A 377 -18.61 -8.02 2.75
CA PRO A 377 -18.39 -6.91 1.84
C PRO A 377 -18.07 -5.61 2.61
N PRO A 378 -17.28 -4.69 2.02
CA PRO A 378 -17.09 -3.37 2.59
C PRO A 378 -18.45 -2.70 2.81
N HIS A 379 -18.60 -2.02 3.93
CA HIS A 379 -19.81 -1.25 4.22
C HIS A 379 -19.45 0.21 4.51
N LEU A 380 -20.43 1.09 4.28
CA LEU A 380 -20.30 2.51 4.55
C LEU A 380 -20.11 2.73 6.06
N LEU A 381 -19.17 3.60 6.44
CA LEU A 381 -19.13 4.17 7.77
C LEU A 381 -20.30 5.14 7.92
N SER A 382 -21.41 4.68 8.49
CA SER A 382 -22.63 5.48 8.64
C SER A 382 -22.47 6.59 9.70
N VAL A 383 -23.40 7.54 9.72
CA VAL A 383 -23.46 8.56 10.78
C VAL A 383 -23.57 7.92 12.17
N GLU A 384 -24.37 6.86 12.28
CA GLU A 384 -24.52 6.09 13.52
C GLU A 384 -23.25 5.31 13.89
N ASP A 385 -22.51 4.77 12.91
CA ASP A 385 -21.22 4.12 13.17
C ASP A 385 -20.19 5.12 13.71
N MET A 386 -20.20 6.36 13.23
CA MET A 386 -19.30 7.42 13.74
C MET A 386 -19.50 7.71 15.22
N LEU A 387 -20.73 7.59 15.72
CA LEU A 387 -21.02 7.72 17.15
C LEU A 387 -20.55 6.52 17.98
N HIS A 388 -20.32 5.39 17.32
CA HIS A 388 -19.99 4.13 17.97
C HIS A 388 -18.66 3.53 17.49
N LEU A 389 -17.69 4.38 17.14
CA LEU A 389 -16.38 3.92 16.66
C LEU A 389 -15.71 2.93 17.62
N ASP A 390 -15.80 3.20 18.92
CA ASP A 390 -15.17 2.37 19.96
C ASP A 390 -15.79 0.97 20.10
N ASP A 391 -17.01 0.78 19.60
CA ASP A 391 -17.69 -0.52 19.60
C ASP A 391 -17.32 -1.38 18.39
N GLN A 392 -16.61 -0.83 17.42
CA GLN A 392 -16.25 -1.51 16.17
C GLN A 392 -14.90 -2.21 16.35
N PRO A 393 -14.79 -3.53 16.12
CA PRO A 393 -13.54 -4.26 16.27
C PRO A 393 -12.44 -3.80 15.29
N VAL A 394 -12.82 -3.05 14.27
CA VAL A 394 -11.91 -2.47 13.27
C VAL A 394 -11.28 -1.17 13.75
N PHE A 395 -11.90 -0.45 14.68
CA PHE A 395 -11.44 0.85 15.17
C PHE A 395 -10.76 0.74 16.55
N LEU A 396 -9.64 0.07 16.59
CA LEU A 396 -8.77 0.00 17.80
C LEU A 396 -7.91 1.27 18.01
N GLY A 397 -8.31 2.39 17.41
CA GLY A 397 -7.46 3.52 17.06
C GLY A 397 -6.98 4.42 18.21
N ARG A 398 -7.56 4.35 19.40
CA ARG A 398 -7.13 5.21 20.51
C ARG A 398 -5.68 4.95 20.91
N ASP A 399 -5.31 3.69 21.00
CA ASP A 399 -3.94 3.31 21.38
C ASP A 399 -2.95 3.67 20.27
N TRP A 400 -3.33 3.46 19.02
CA TRP A 400 -2.50 3.79 17.87
C TRP A 400 -2.28 5.30 17.71
N TRP A 401 -3.34 6.11 17.87
CA TRP A 401 -3.21 7.56 17.87
C TRP A 401 -2.19 8.01 18.93
N HIS A 402 -2.35 7.52 20.16
CA HIS A 402 -1.45 7.85 21.25
C HIS A 402 0.01 7.38 20.97
N GLU A 403 0.18 6.19 20.44
CA GLU A 403 1.50 5.65 20.09
C GLU A 403 2.22 6.49 19.03
N ILE A 404 1.49 7.08 18.07
CA ILE A 404 2.07 7.88 16.98
C ILE A 404 2.23 9.34 17.38
N THR A 405 1.20 9.96 17.95
CA THR A 405 1.18 11.41 18.20
C THR A 405 1.62 11.79 19.62
N GLY A 406 1.56 10.86 20.55
CA GLY A 406 1.74 11.12 21.97
C GLY A 406 0.50 11.70 22.67
N ASP A 407 -0.54 12.06 21.91
CA ASP A 407 -1.76 12.68 22.40
C ASP A 407 -2.87 11.66 22.64
N ARG A 408 -3.84 12.02 23.48
CA ARG A 408 -5.08 11.28 23.63
C ARG A 408 -6.08 11.73 22.57
N VAL A 409 -6.71 10.78 21.87
CA VAL A 409 -7.84 11.07 20.98
C VAL A 409 -9.17 10.86 21.70
N VAL A 410 -10.15 11.71 21.40
CA VAL A 410 -11.53 11.62 21.88
C VAL A 410 -12.45 11.40 20.68
N HIS A 411 -13.18 10.30 20.70
CA HIS A 411 -14.19 10.00 19.68
C HIS A 411 -15.54 10.63 20.01
N LEU A 412 -16.46 10.67 19.03
CA LEU A 412 -17.73 11.39 19.12
C LEU A 412 -18.59 10.98 20.33
N ALA A 413 -18.68 9.69 20.67
CA ALA A 413 -19.49 9.24 21.82
C ALA A 413 -18.98 9.84 23.16
N GLU A 414 -17.67 9.81 23.38
CA GLU A 414 -17.05 10.38 24.56
C GLU A 414 -17.18 11.91 24.59
N TYR A 415 -16.97 12.55 23.43
CA TYR A 415 -17.13 13.99 23.27
C TYR A 415 -18.54 14.46 23.61
N VAL A 416 -19.57 13.79 23.13
CA VAL A 416 -20.98 14.10 23.44
C VAL A 416 -21.28 13.95 24.92
N ALA A 417 -20.67 12.97 25.59
CA ALA A 417 -20.87 12.70 27.00
C ALA A 417 -20.13 13.68 27.93
N SER A 418 -18.93 14.14 27.56
CA SER A 418 -18.03 14.84 28.47
C SER A 418 -17.19 15.98 27.85
N GLY A 419 -17.31 16.25 26.56
CA GLY A 419 -16.46 17.18 25.82
C GLY A 419 -15.03 16.68 25.62
N THR A 420 -14.17 17.52 25.03
CA THR A 420 -12.74 17.22 24.87
C THR A 420 -11.99 17.62 26.14
N PRO A 421 -11.28 16.70 26.83
CA PRO A 421 -10.43 17.05 27.97
C PRO A 421 -9.26 17.93 27.54
N GLU A 422 -8.71 18.70 28.51
CA GLU A 422 -7.46 19.44 28.29
C GLU A 422 -6.33 18.48 27.85
N ASN A 423 -5.58 18.85 26.83
CA ASN A 423 -4.51 18.04 26.21
C ASN A 423 -5.01 16.74 25.54
N ALA A 424 -6.20 16.76 24.94
CA ALA A 424 -6.68 15.70 24.07
C ALA A 424 -7.08 16.28 22.70
N TYR A 425 -7.02 15.48 21.66
CA TYR A 425 -7.51 15.81 20.32
C TYR A 425 -8.91 15.25 20.13
N GLY A 426 -9.85 16.10 19.81
CA GLY A 426 -11.26 15.71 19.72
C GLY A 426 -11.95 16.17 18.45
N PRO A 427 -13.27 15.98 18.37
CA PRO A 427 -14.07 16.38 17.21
C PRO A 427 -13.99 17.86 16.85
N ASP A 428 -13.86 18.75 17.83
CA ASP A 428 -13.78 20.20 17.56
C ASP A 428 -12.47 20.54 16.83
N GLU A 429 -11.34 20.01 17.33
CA GLU A 429 -10.03 20.18 16.72
C GLU A 429 -10.00 19.57 15.30
N LEU A 430 -10.58 18.38 15.14
CA LEU A 430 -10.67 17.71 13.84
C LEU A 430 -11.51 18.53 12.84
N ILE A 431 -12.67 19.07 13.27
CA ILE A 431 -13.55 19.87 12.43
C ILE A 431 -12.84 21.16 11.99
N GLU A 432 -12.13 21.83 12.89
CA GLU A 432 -11.38 23.05 12.59
C GLU A 432 -10.23 22.77 11.60
N GLU A 433 -9.41 21.75 11.88
CA GLU A 433 -8.29 21.37 11.01
C GLU A 433 -8.77 20.92 9.63
N LEU A 434 -9.82 20.10 9.54
CA LEU A 434 -10.41 19.68 8.26
C LEU A 434 -10.96 20.88 7.47
N ALA A 435 -11.59 21.86 8.11
CA ALA A 435 -12.13 23.04 7.44
C ALA A 435 -11.02 23.87 6.78
N ASP A 436 -9.94 24.13 7.54
CA ASP A 436 -8.81 24.92 7.05
C ASP A 436 -8.06 24.22 5.91
N LEU A 437 -7.80 22.93 6.05
CA LEU A 437 -7.12 22.12 5.04
C LEU A 437 -7.99 21.99 3.78
N ALA A 438 -9.29 21.78 3.93
CA ALA A 438 -10.22 21.65 2.81
C ALA A 438 -10.32 22.95 1.99
N GLU A 439 -10.43 24.12 2.64
CA GLU A 439 -10.44 25.41 1.95
C GLU A 439 -9.17 25.62 1.10
N GLN A 440 -8.01 25.30 1.67
CA GLN A 440 -6.73 25.41 0.98
C GLN A 440 -6.68 24.48 -0.24
N ALA A 441 -7.02 23.20 -0.05
CA ALA A 441 -6.97 22.18 -1.10
C ALA A 441 -7.96 22.45 -2.24
N VAL A 442 -9.22 22.77 -1.92
CA VAL A 442 -10.26 23.11 -2.91
C VAL A 442 -9.89 24.37 -3.70
N SER A 443 -9.51 25.47 -3.01
CA SER A 443 -9.13 26.73 -3.66
C SER A 443 -7.94 26.56 -4.61
N ALA A 444 -6.93 25.80 -4.18
CA ALA A 444 -5.76 25.52 -5.01
C ALA A 444 -6.09 24.61 -6.21
N GLY A 445 -6.88 23.58 -5.97
CA GLY A 445 -7.34 22.65 -7.00
C GLY A 445 -8.16 23.35 -8.09
N GLU A 446 -9.14 24.16 -7.72
CA GLU A 446 -9.95 24.94 -8.66
C GLU A 446 -9.09 25.87 -9.53
N LYS A 447 -8.16 26.59 -8.92
CA LYS A 447 -7.27 27.52 -9.65
C LYS A 447 -6.33 26.75 -10.58
N GLY A 448 -5.80 25.61 -10.11
CA GLY A 448 -4.93 24.75 -10.92
C GLY A 448 -5.65 24.17 -12.14
N MET A 449 -6.89 23.68 -11.97
CA MET A 449 -7.70 23.15 -13.08
C MET A 449 -8.06 24.22 -14.12
N ARG A 450 -8.24 25.48 -13.71
CA ARG A 450 -8.52 26.60 -14.63
C ARG A 450 -7.25 27.15 -15.30
N SER A 451 -6.07 26.74 -14.86
CA SER A 451 -4.80 27.22 -15.42
C SER A 451 -4.59 26.67 -16.83
N ALA A 452 -4.48 27.56 -17.81
CA ALA A 452 -4.20 27.21 -19.22
C ALA A 452 -2.70 26.90 -19.46
N SER A 453 -1.98 26.37 -18.48
CA SER A 453 -0.60 25.93 -18.69
C SER A 453 -0.60 24.74 -19.65
N GLY A 454 0.25 24.74 -20.67
CA GLY A 454 0.35 23.62 -21.62
C GLY A 454 0.95 22.33 -21.02
N GLU A 455 0.97 22.22 -19.69
CA GLU A 455 1.55 21.11 -18.94
C GLU A 455 0.46 20.09 -18.60
N LYS A 456 0.60 18.88 -19.16
CA LYS A 456 -0.40 17.80 -19.04
C LYS A 456 -0.61 17.27 -17.62
N GLU A 457 0.40 17.42 -16.77
CA GLU A 457 0.41 16.85 -15.41
C GLU A 457 -0.34 17.75 -14.41
N LEU A 458 -0.32 19.07 -14.63
CA LEU A 458 -0.92 20.05 -13.74
C LEU A 458 -2.41 19.79 -13.44
N PRO A 459 -3.27 19.50 -14.44
CA PRO A 459 -4.68 19.23 -14.19
C PRO A 459 -4.92 18.01 -13.29
N SER A 460 -4.08 16.96 -13.36
CA SER A 460 -4.22 15.77 -12.54
C SER A 460 -3.96 16.05 -11.07
N PHE A 461 -2.86 16.74 -10.75
CA PHE A 461 -2.55 17.14 -9.36
C PHE A 461 -3.58 18.14 -8.81
N ALA A 462 -4.02 19.08 -9.63
CA ALA A 462 -5.05 20.05 -9.24
C ALA A 462 -6.38 19.35 -8.93
N ARG A 463 -6.75 18.37 -9.72
CA ARG A 463 -7.94 17.55 -9.49
C ARG A 463 -7.82 16.72 -8.21
N ASP A 464 -6.69 16.06 -7.98
CA ASP A 464 -6.48 15.27 -6.77
C ASP A 464 -6.56 16.16 -5.52
N ALA A 465 -5.91 17.34 -5.54
CA ALA A 465 -6.03 18.32 -4.45
C ALA A 465 -7.49 18.75 -4.22
N PHE A 466 -8.23 19.05 -5.29
CA PHE A 466 -9.65 19.41 -5.20
C PHE A 466 -10.49 18.29 -4.60
N CYS A 467 -10.31 17.05 -5.09
CA CYS A 467 -11.09 15.90 -4.62
C CYS A 467 -10.80 15.56 -3.15
N MET A 468 -9.52 15.62 -2.74
CA MET A 468 -9.15 15.42 -1.33
C MET A 468 -9.69 16.54 -0.44
N GLY A 469 -9.69 17.81 -0.91
CA GLY A 469 -10.32 18.91 -0.20
C GLY A 469 -11.83 18.72 -0.05
N ARG A 470 -12.54 18.34 -1.13
CA ARG A 470 -13.97 18.00 -1.06
C ARG A 470 -14.27 16.82 -0.15
N LEU A 471 -13.34 15.87 -0.06
CA LEU A 471 -13.45 14.79 0.92
C LEU A 471 -13.34 15.31 2.36
N GLY A 472 -12.46 16.26 2.63
CA GLY A 472 -12.40 16.95 3.92
C GLY A 472 -13.72 17.62 4.29
N GLU A 473 -14.30 18.40 3.37
CA GLU A 473 -15.63 19.02 3.56
C GLU A 473 -16.74 17.97 3.76
N PHE A 474 -16.67 16.84 3.03
CA PHE A 474 -17.60 15.72 3.19
C PHE A 474 -17.56 15.15 4.62
N TYR A 475 -16.37 14.87 5.16
CA TYR A 475 -16.26 14.37 6.54
C TYR A 475 -16.67 15.40 7.59
N LEU A 476 -16.37 16.66 7.35
CA LEU A 476 -16.83 17.76 8.20
C LEU A 476 -18.36 17.77 8.30
N GLU A 477 -19.07 17.64 7.19
CA GLU A 477 -20.53 17.56 7.19
C GLU A 477 -21.06 16.28 7.84
N ARG A 478 -20.38 15.15 7.68
CA ARG A 478 -20.74 13.90 8.35
C ARG A 478 -20.55 13.94 9.86
N LEU A 479 -19.44 14.53 10.32
CA LEU A 479 -19.19 14.75 11.76
C LEU A 479 -20.28 15.65 12.37
N ARG A 480 -20.65 16.73 11.70
CA ARG A 480 -21.75 17.60 12.13
C ARG A 480 -23.09 16.88 12.15
N ALA A 481 -23.37 16.04 11.16
CA ALA A 481 -24.56 15.20 11.14
C ALA A 481 -24.62 14.27 12.37
N ALA A 482 -23.51 13.61 12.67
CA ALA A 482 -23.41 12.71 13.82
C ALA A 482 -23.62 13.48 15.16
N LEU A 483 -23.00 14.64 15.29
CA LEU A 483 -23.18 15.49 16.48
C LEU A 483 -24.61 16.03 16.64
N ALA A 484 -25.27 16.43 15.54
CA ALA A 484 -26.67 16.87 15.57
C ALA A 484 -27.60 15.72 15.96
N HIS A 485 -27.42 14.54 15.36
CA HIS A 485 -28.18 13.33 15.70
C HIS A 485 -28.00 12.95 17.19
N ALA A 486 -26.76 12.92 17.69
CA ALA A 486 -26.50 12.64 19.09
C ALA A 486 -27.15 13.62 20.08
N ARG A 487 -27.44 14.86 19.63
CA ARG A 487 -28.17 15.88 20.41
C ARG A 487 -29.69 15.78 20.26
N GLY A 488 -30.17 14.85 19.42
CA GLY A 488 -31.59 14.66 19.12
C GLY A 488 -32.15 15.63 18.07
N ASP A 489 -31.30 16.34 17.33
CA ASP A 489 -31.71 17.21 16.21
C ASP A 489 -31.54 16.48 14.87
N ASP A 490 -32.47 15.56 14.59
CA ASP A 490 -32.44 14.79 13.35
C ASP A 490 -32.69 15.66 12.12
N THR A 491 -33.35 16.82 12.27
CA THR A 491 -33.55 17.74 11.15
C THR A 491 -32.23 18.34 10.70
N GLU A 492 -31.43 18.87 11.64
CA GLU A 492 -30.10 19.39 11.36
C GLU A 492 -29.17 18.28 10.82
N ALA A 493 -29.26 17.07 11.40
CA ALA A 493 -28.49 15.91 10.93
C ALA A 493 -28.77 15.59 9.45
N LEU A 494 -30.04 15.55 9.03
CA LEU A 494 -30.43 15.33 7.64
C LEU A 494 -29.93 16.42 6.69
N GLU A 495 -29.95 17.69 7.13
CA GLU A 495 -29.39 18.78 6.33
C GLU A 495 -27.89 18.58 6.08
N HIS A 496 -27.14 18.20 7.11
CA HIS A 496 -25.71 17.91 6.98
C HIS A 496 -25.46 16.68 6.10
N MET A 497 -26.21 15.60 6.25
CA MET A 497 -26.12 14.41 5.39
C MET A 497 -26.39 14.76 3.91
N SER A 498 -27.39 15.60 3.64
CA SER A 498 -27.70 16.06 2.27
C SER A 498 -26.54 16.85 1.67
N ARG A 499 -25.90 17.74 2.45
CA ARG A 499 -24.71 18.47 2.02
C ARG A 499 -23.54 17.55 1.75
N ALA A 500 -23.27 16.59 2.63
CA ALA A 500 -22.23 15.59 2.45
C ALA A 500 -22.42 14.78 1.15
N LEU A 501 -23.64 14.33 0.87
CA LEU A 501 -23.96 13.64 -0.38
C LEU A 501 -23.71 14.51 -1.62
N GLY A 502 -24.03 15.81 -1.54
CA GLY A 502 -23.71 16.80 -2.61
C GLY A 502 -22.21 16.88 -2.88
N LEU A 503 -21.41 17.03 -1.83
CA LEU A 503 -19.94 17.11 -1.92
C LEU A 503 -19.34 15.83 -2.54
N TYR A 504 -19.86 14.67 -2.18
CA TYR A 504 -19.37 13.41 -2.75
C TYR A 504 -19.72 13.25 -4.23
N ARG A 505 -20.88 13.77 -4.66
CA ARG A 505 -21.25 13.87 -6.08
C ARG A 505 -20.32 14.81 -6.86
N ASP A 506 -19.86 15.91 -6.25
CA ASP A 506 -18.86 16.82 -6.82
C ASP A 506 -17.51 16.11 -7.03
N ILE A 507 -17.05 15.32 -6.04
CA ILE A 507 -15.86 14.49 -6.17
C ILE A 507 -15.97 13.61 -7.42
N ARG A 508 -17.07 12.86 -7.55
CA ARG A 508 -17.28 11.97 -8.70
C ARG A 508 -17.28 12.76 -10.02
N ALA A 509 -17.96 13.87 -10.06
CA ALA A 509 -18.08 14.67 -11.29
C ALA A 509 -16.70 15.16 -11.78
N VAL A 510 -15.88 15.65 -10.87
CA VAL A 510 -14.54 16.16 -11.18
C VAL A 510 -13.57 15.01 -11.50
N ASP A 511 -13.53 13.96 -10.69
CA ASP A 511 -12.61 12.85 -10.90
C ASP A 511 -12.87 12.12 -12.21
N ARG A 512 -14.12 11.80 -12.51
CA ARG A 512 -14.53 11.10 -13.75
C ARG A 512 -14.31 11.91 -15.03
N SER A 513 -14.11 13.21 -14.94
CA SER A 513 -13.82 14.03 -16.13
C SER A 513 -12.46 13.71 -16.77
N HIS A 514 -11.53 13.14 -16.00
CA HIS A 514 -10.14 12.85 -16.43
C HIS A 514 -9.64 11.47 -16.01
N ARG A 515 -10.50 10.66 -15.37
CA ARG A 515 -10.16 9.32 -14.94
C ARG A 515 -11.15 8.31 -15.52
N GLY A 516 -10.60 7.25 -16.10
CA GLY A 516 -11.35 6.06 -16.47
C GLY A 516 -11.83 5.29 -15.24
N PRO A 517 -12.47 4.12 -15.42
CA PRO A 517 -12.69 3.18 -14.32
C PRO A 517 -11.35 2.85 -13.66
N PHE A 518 -11.33 2.86 -12.33
CA PHE A 518 -10.17 2.48 -11.54
C PHE A 518 -10.43 1.14 -10.83
N ARG A 519 -9.37 0.54 -10.32
CA ARG A 519 -9.45 -0.69 -9.54
C ARG A 519 -8.71 -0.49 -8.24
N VAL A 520 -9.46 -0.38 -7.16
CA VAL A 520 -8.90 -0.37 -5.82
C VAL A 520 -9.41 -1.59 -5.09
N ILE A 521 -8.51 -2.45 -4.66
CA ILE A 521 -8.87 -3.59 -3.84
C ILE A 521 -8.82 -3.15 -2.40
N THR A 522 -9.99 -3.06 -1.80
CA THR A 522 -10.13 -2.84 -0.38
C THR A 522 -9.94 -4.19 0.34
N GLY A 523 -8.77 -4.41 0.95
CA GLY A 523 -8.39 -5.63 1.68
C GLY A 523 -8.62 -6.94 0.88
N ARG A 524 -9.23 -7.98 1.47
CA ARG A 524 -9.21 -9.32 0.88
C ARG A 524 -10.03 -9.55 -0.38
N CYS A 525 -10.90 -8.70 -0.90
CA CYS A 525 -11.64 -9.07 -2.12
C CYS A 525 -12.71 -8.11 -2.63
N ALA A 526 -12.90 -6.93 -2.09
CA ALA A 526 -13.86 -6.03 -2.69
C ALA A 526 -13.16 -5.07 -3.64
N LEU A 527 -13.56 -5.11 -4.89
CA LEU A 527 -13.09 -4.23 -5.93
C LEU A 527 -14.02 -3.03 -6.01
N ILE A 528 -13.53 -1.85 -5.65
CA ILE A 528 -14.22 -0.59 -5.94
C ILE A 528 -13.73 -0.10 -7.30
N CYS A 529 -14.66 0.13 -8.21
CA CYS A 529 -14.37 0.56 -9.58
C CYS A 529 -14.94 1.93 -9.94
N ASP A 530 -15.89 2.44 -9.18
CA ASP A 530 -16.53 3.74 -9.40
C ASP A 530 -16.98 4.36 -8.07
N TRP A 531 -16.96 5.67 -8.01
CA TRP A 531 -17.54 6.46 -6.91
C TRP A 531 -19.06 6.27 -6.75
N LEU A 532 -19.72 5.75 -7.80
CA LEU A 532 -21.17 5.54 -7.80
C LEU A 532 -21.61 4.56 -6.71
N ASP A 533 -20.81 3.53 -6.43
CA ASP A 533 -21.10 2.54 -5.41
C ASP A 533 -21.23 3.20 -4.02
N VAL A 534 -20.33 4.13 -3.73
CA VAL A 534 -20.34 4.90 -2.48
C VAL A 534 -21.53 5.88 -2.44
N ILE A 535 -21.82 6.55 -3.57
CA ILE A 535 -22.97 7.46 -3.67
C ILE A 535 -24.27 6.71 -3.40
N GLN A 536 -24.44 5.50 -3.95
CA GLN A 536 -25.63 4.69 -3.71
C GLN A 536 -25.77 4.28 -2.24
N ALA A 537 -24.67 3.95 -1.58
CA ALA A 537 -24.69 3.65 -0.14
C ALA A 537 -25.07 4.89 0.70
N LEU A 538 -24.53 6.08 0.36
CA LEU A 538 -24.89 7.34 1.01
C LEU A 538 -26.37 7.74 0.78
N GLU A 539 -26.89 7.50 -0.43
CA GLU A 539 -28.31 7.74 -0.76
C GLU A 539 -29.23 6.81 0.03
N ALA A 540 -28.83 5.56 0.21
CA ALA A 540 -29.60 4.59 1.01
C ALA A 540 -29.61 5.00 2.50
N GLU A 541 -28.45 5.37 3.05
CA GLU A 541 -28.35 5.87 4.43
C GLU A 541 -29.24 7.11 4.64
N TYR A 542 -29.18 8.09 3.73
CA TYR A 542 -30.00 9.30 3.81
C TYR A 542 -31.50 8.98 3.74
N ALA A 543 -31.90 8.03 2.89
CA ALA A 543 -33.30 7.62 2.76
C ALA A 543 -33.82 6.95 4.05
N ASP A 544 -33.02 6.08 4.68
CA ASP A 544 -33.37 5.44 5.96
C ASP A 544 -33.47 6.49 7.08
N ALA A 545 -32.47 7.36 7.20
CA ALA A 545 -32.46 8.43 8.20
C ALA A 545 -33.67 9.38 8.04
N SER A 546 -34.10 9.69 6.80
CA SER A 546 -35.28 10.50 6.51
C SER A 546 -36.61 9.85 6.98
N GLN A 547 -36.60 8.54 7.25
CA GLN A 547 -37.72 7.81 7.84
C GLN A 547 -37.61 7.67 9.37
N GLY A 548 -36.59 8.31 9.97
CA GLY A 548 -36.28 8.24 11.40
C GLY A 548 -35.45 7.00 11.79
N GLU A 549 -34.83 6.35 10.81
CA GLU A 549 -34.06 5.14 11.01
C GLU A 549 -32.56 5.43 10.79
N PHE A 550 -31.88 5.96 11.79
CA PHE A 550 -30.42 6.02 11.81
C PHE A 550 -29.88 4.62 12.12
N LYS A 551 -29.22 4.02 11.14
CA LYS A 551 -28.75 2.62 11.25
C LYS A 551 -27.24 2.58 11.20
N ARG A 552 -26.66 1.68 12.00
CA ARG A 552 -25.28 1.25 11.77
C ARG A 552 -25.17 0.60 10.38
N GLY A 553 -24.06 0.80 9.70
CA GLY A 553 -23.83 0.16 8.42
C GLY A 553 -24.03 -1.36 8.59
N THR A 554 -25.14 -1.84 8.08
CA THR A 554 -25.44 -3.27 8.10
C THR A 554 -24.86 -3.91 6.84
N ASN A 555 -24.24 -5.04 7.06
CA ASN A 555 -23.81 -5.99 6.05
C ASN A 555 -24.94 -6.44 5.12
#